data_d3e7c5740d4faab69dc7a2b500e76466
#
_entry.id   d3e7c5740d4faab69dc7a2b500e76466
#
_cell.length_a   1.000
_cell.length_b   1.000
_cell.length_c   1.000
_cell.angle_alpha   90.00
_cell.angle_beta   90.00
_cell.angle_gamma   90.00
#
_symmetry.space_group_name_H-M   'P 1'
#
loop_
_entity.id
_entity.type
_entity.pdbx_description
1 polymer ?
#
loop_
_entity_poly.entity_id
_entity_poly.type
_entity_poly.pdbx_seq_one_letter_code
_entity_poly.pdbx_strand_id
1 'polypeptide(L)'
;LQIGAGALRPNAATVPIPFRSARSYFTYDPKRGQIDFSEISVESDWGTARAEGRARLLGMESGWPAALEAQVRIGEIAANPAGLYPGPVVFEGAGADLRLELDPFALTVGDFRLRDRGEVLRLSGVARGQADGWSVDVSGRMETIAPERLLELWPVTIKPKTRTWIDENVLGIALHDIQFGLRGEPGRAPDLFLGFGFSDLSTVYVDHGGAVAA
;
A
#
# COMPACT_ATOMS: atom_id res chain seq x y z
N LEU A 1 20.46 -9.37 -12.05
CA LEU A 1 19.31 -9.78 -12.85
C LEU A 1 18.60 -8.55 -13.38
N GLN A 2 18.25 -8.55 -14.65
CA GLN A 2 17.44 -7.51 -15.27
C GLN A 2 16.34 -8.18 -16.09
N ILE A 3 15.11 -7.71 -15.91
CA ILE A 3 13.93 -8.22 -16.59
C ILE A 3 13.27 -7.02 -17.29
N GLY A 4 12.92 -7.17 -18.55
CA GLY A 4 12.12 -6.19 -19.30
C GLY A 4 10.66 -6.18 -18.86
N ALA A 5 9.77 -5.70 -19.71
CA ALA A 5 8.35 -5.69 -19.41
C ALA A 5 7.80 -7.10 -19.15
N GLY A 6 6.95 -7.21 -18.16
CA GLY A 6 6.35 -8.46 -17.73
C GLY A 6 5.15 -8.24 -16.82
N ALA A 7 4.67 -9.31 -16.21
CA ALA A 7 3.61 -9.24 -15.23
C ALA A 7 3.79 -10.28 -14.12
N LEU A 8 3.49 -9.89 -12.89
CA LEU A 8 3.34 -10.81 -11.79
C LEU A 8 1.96 -11.47 -11.88
N ARG A 9 1.94 -12.77 -12.07
CA ARG A 9 0.72 -13.57 -12.18
C ARG A 9 0.94 -14.92 -11.50
N PRO A 10 0.57 -15.09 -10.24
CA PRO A 10 0.77 -16.33 -9.48
C PRO A 10 0.07 -17.55 -10.08
N ASN A 11 -1.13 -17.36 -10.64
CA ASN A 11 -1.91 -18.40 -11.29
C ASN A 11 -2.81 -17.84 -12.40
N ALA A 12 -3.49 -18.71 -13.15
CA ALA A 12 -4.30 -18.30 -14.29
C ALA A 12 -5.54 -17.47 -13.93
N ALA A 13 -6.04 -17.57 -12.70
CA ALA A 13 -7.23 -16.86 -12.23
C ALA A 13 -6.93 -15.46 -11.72
N THR A 14 -5.67 -15.17 -11.34
CA THR A 14 -5.29 -13.84 -10.85
C THR A 14 -5.15 -12.82 -11.98
N VAL A 15 -5.65 -11.60 -11.74
CA VAL A 15 -5.40 -10.47 -12.63
C VAL A 15 -3.90 -10.17 -12.62
N PRO A 16 -3.23 -10.12 -13.77
CA PRO A 16 -1.81 -9.81 -13.83
C PRO A 16 -1.50 -8.39 -13.31
N ILE A 17 -0.42 -8.27 -12.54
CA ILE A 17 0.12 -6.97 -12.13
C ILE A 17 1.27 -6.63 -13.08
N PRO A 18 1.09 -5.73 -14.04
CA PRO A 18 2.10 -5.44 -15.06
C PRO A 18 3.23 -4.58 -14.50
N PHE A 19 4.44 -4.78 -15.03
CA PHE A 19 5.60 -3.91 -14.81
C PHE A 19 6.33 -3.68 -16.14
N ARG A 20 6.97 -2.51 -16.26
CA ARG A 20 7.75 -2.13 -17.46
C ARG A 20 9.18 -2.66 -17.40
N SER A 21 9.76 -2.61 -16.21
CA SER A 21 11.09 -3.16 -15.95
C SER A 21 11.26 -3.54 -14.49
N ALA A 22 12.10 -4.55 -14.25
CA ALA A 22 12.59 -4.89 -12.93
C ALA A 22 14.08 -5.17 -12.97
N ARG A 23 14.83 -4.69 -11.97
CA ARG A 23 16.26 -4.92 -11.85
C ARG A 23 16.59 -5.34 -10.43
N SER A 24 17.51 -6.29 -10.28
CA SER A 24 18.01 -6.69 -8.98
C SER A 24 19.51 -6.97 -9.05
N TYR A 25 20.24 -6.42 -8.10
CA TYR A 25 21.62 -6.77 -7.80
C TYR A 25 21.64 -7.46 -6.44
N PHE A 26 22.20 -8.67 -6.40
CA PHE A 26 22.21 -9.45 -5.17
C PHE A 26 23.42 -10.37 -5.08
N THR A 27 23.75 -10.77 -3.87
CA THR A 27 24.68 -11.87 -3.55
C THR A 27 23.91 -12.97 -2.84
N TYR A 28 24.31 -14.22 -3.08
CA TYR A 28 23.72 -15.39 -2.44
C TYR A 28 24.76 -16.11 -1.59
N ASP A 29 24.44 -16.35 -0.32
CA ASP A 29 25.22 -17.20 0.60
C ASP A 29 24.50 -18.55 0.77
N PRO A 30 24.98 -19.61 0.09
CA PRO A 30 24.33 -20.93 0.20
C PRO A 30 24.46 -21.57 1.56
N LYS A 31 25.47 -21.22 2.37
CA LYS A 31 25.65 -21.77 3.71
C LYS A 31 24.59 -21.26 4.69
N ARG A 32 24.15 -20.03 4.48
CA ARG A 32 23.13 -19.39 5.31
C ARG A 32 21.72 -19.44 4.69
N GLY A 33 21.62 -19.87 3.42
CA GLY A 33 20.37 -19.77 2.65
C GLY A 33 19.88 -18.33 2.55
N GLN A 34 20.81 -17.37 2.39
CA GLN A 34 20.51 -15.95 2.43
C GLN A 34 20.83 -15.27 1.12
N ILE A 35 19.96 -14.36 0.71
CA ILE A 35 20.20 -13.42 -0.39
C ILE A 35 20.28 -12.01 0.21
N ASP A 36 21.36 -11.29 -0.11
CA ASP A 36 21.51 -9.87 0.21
C ASP A 36 21.32 -9.07 -1.08
N PHE A 37 20.28 -8.24 -1.11
CA PHE A 37 19.96 -7.34 -2.22
C PHE A 37 20.59 -5.98 -1.99
N SER A 38 21.53 -5.61 -2.82
CA SER A 38 22.09 -4.25 -2.84
C SER A 38 21.19 -3.27 -3.60
N GLU A 39 20.38 -3.77 -4.51
CA GLU A 39 19.34 -3.00 -5.20
C GLU A 39 18.24 -3.93 -5.71
N ILE A 40 17.01 -3.52 -5.50
CA ILE A 40 15.83 -3.98 -6.22
C ILE A 40 15.13 -2.74 -6.74
N SER A 41 14.92 -2.63 -8.04
CA SER A 41 14.15 -1.53 -8.63
C SER A 41 13.06 -2.08 -9.52
N VAL A 42 11.88 -1.47 -9.44
CA VAL A 42 10.71 -1.83 -10.23
C VAL A 42 10.08 -0.56 -10.78
N GLU A 43 9.77 -0.58 -12.06
CA GLU A 43 8.99 0.45 -12.74
C GLU A 43 7.71 -0.16 -13.29
N SER A 44 6.59 0.43 -12.98
CA SER A 44 5.27 0.00 -13.45
C SER A 44 4.38 1.21 -13.74
N ASP A 45 3.19 0.96 -14.28
CA ASP A 45 2.17 2.00 -14.42
C ASP A 45 1.58 2.43 -13.08
N TRP A 46 1.77 1.62 -12.04
CA TRP A 46 1.36 1.96 -10.67
C TRP A 46 2.37 2.82 -9.93
N GLY A 47 3.59 2.97 -10.47
CA GLY A 47 4.64 3.77 -9.88
C GLY A 47 6.02 3.15 -9.98
N THR A 48 6.93 3.73 -9.23
CA THR A 48 8.33 3.33 -9.14
C THR A 48 8.73 3.09 -7.70
N ALA A 49 9.57 2.09 -7.49
CA ALA A 49 10.16 1.83 -6.18
C ALA A 49 11.59 1.31 -6.33
N ARG A 50 12.45 1.71 -5.39
CA ARG A 50 13.80 1.19 -5.25
C ARG A 50 14.02 0.75 -3.81
N ALA A 51 14.53 -0.47 -3.66
CA ALA A 51 14.73 -1.09 -2.36
C ALA A 51 16.09 -1.76 -2.25
N GLU A 52 16.54 -1.95 -1.03
CA GLU A 52 17.65 -2.80 -0.61
C GLU A 52 17.19 -3.70 0.53
N GLY A 53 17.89 -4.78 0.81
CA GLY A 53 17.50 -5.64 1.92
C GLY A 53 18.11 -7.02 1.86
N ARG A 54 17.56 -7.92 2.66
CA ARG A 54 17.96 -9.32 2.71
C ARG A 54 16.76 -10.24 2.74
N ALA A 55 16.93 -11.44 2.20
CA ALA A 55 15.94 -12.51 2.29
C ALA A 55 16.60 -13.81 2.73
N ARG A 56 15.90 -14.56 3.57
CA ARG A 56 16.23 -15.95 3.92
C ARG A 56 15.35 -16.88 3.09
N LEU A 57 15.95 -17.88 2.49
CA LEU A 57 15.26 -18.93 1.76
C LEU A 57 14.87 -20.04 2.72
N LEU A 58 13.63 -20.48 2.65
CA LEU A 58 13.04 -21.52 3.51
C LEU A 58 12.53 -22.68 2.65
N GLY A 59 12.60 -23.91 3.20
CA GLY A 59 12.06 -25.09 2.52
C GLY A 59 12.78 -25.42 1.22
N MET A 60 14.11 -25.56 1.28
CA MET A 60 15.00 -25.81 0.11
C MET A 60 15.10 -27.29 -0.28
N GLU A 61 14.30 -28.18 0.28
CA GLU A 61 14.40 -29.65 0.12
C GLU A 61 14.19 -30.10 -1.34
N SER A 62 13.40 -29.35 -2.10
CA SER A 62 13.15 -29.60 -3.52
C SER A 62 14.15 -28.93 -4.47
N GLY A 63 15.16 -28.23 -3.93
CA GLY A 63 16.08 -27.40 -4.71
C GLY A 63 15.57 -26.00 -5.04
N TRP A 64 14.30 -25.71 -4.69
CA TRP A 64 13.68 -24.38 -4.76
C TRP A 64 13.14 -24.01 -3.39
N PRO A 65 13.18 -22.73 -3.00
CA PRO A 65 12.58 -22.30 -1.75
C PRO A 65 11.05 -22.44 -1.80
N ALA A 66 10.48 -22.99 -0.72
CA ALA A 66 9.03 -22.97 -0.53
C ALA A 66 8.55 -21.57 -0.11
N ALA A 67 9.39 -20.84 0.62
CA ALA A 67 9.10 -19.48 1.07
C ALA A 67 10.38 -18.63 1.20
N LEU A 68 10.19 -17.32 1.29
CA LEU A 68 11.22 -16.34 1.59
C LEU A 68 10.75 -15.45 2.75
N GLU A 69 11.62 -15.21 3.72
CA GLU A 69 11.45 -14.15 4.71
C GLU A 69 12.41 -13.02 4.39
N ALA A 70 11.90 -11.82 4.24
CA ALA A 70 12.68 -10.68 3.80
C ALA A 70 12.49 -9.47 4.71
N GLN A 71 13.58 -8.74 4.89
CA GLN A 71 13.60 -7.40 5.46
C GLN A 71 14.11 -6.45 4.37
N VAL A 72 13.27 -5.50 4.03
CA VAL A 72 13.58 -4.55 2.96
C VAL A 72 13.48 -3.10 3.46
N ARG A 73 14.34 -2.26 2.93
CA ARG A 73 14.26 -0.81 3.07
C ARG A 73 13.99 -0.24 1.67
N ILE A 74 12.93 0.52 1.56
CA ILE A 74 12.52 1.17 0.33
C ILE A 74 12.84 2.65 0.46
N GLY A 75 13.49 3.22 -0.54
CA GLY A 75 13.75 4.65 -0.64
C GLY A 75 12.48 5.42 -0.98
N GLU A 76 12.61 6.49 -1.73
CA GLU A 76 11.44 7.23 -2.21
C GLU A 76 10.50 6.34 -3.02
N ILE A 77 9.21 6.46 -2.75
CA ILE A 77 8.15 5.72 -3.42
C ILE A 77 7.24 6.72 -4.10
N ALA A 78 7.04 6.58 -5.40
CA ALA A 78 6.00 7.29 -6.13
C ALA A 78 4.97 6.26 -6.59
N ALA A 79 3.73 6.38 -6.14
CA ALA A 79 2.69 5.37 -6.39
C ALA A 79 1.36 5.98 -6.82
N ASN A 80 0.75 5.39 -7.84
CA ASN A 80 -0.62 5.65 -8.27
C ASN A 80 -1.26 4.32 -8.73
N PRO A 81 -1.53 3.38 -7.80
CA PRO A 81 -2.05 2.08 -8.17
C PRO A 81 -3.40 2.22 -8.86
N ALA A 82 -3.53 1.59 -10.03
CA ALA A 82 -4.75 1.57 -10.84
C ALA A 82 -5.38 2.95 -11.13
N GLY A 83 -4.58 4.03 -11.09
CA GLY A 83 -5.08 5.40 -11.33
C GLY A 83 -6.02 5.92 -10.24
N LEU A 84 -5.84 5.48 -8.99
CA LEU A 84 -6.66 5.90 -7.85
C LEU A 84 -6.57 7.41 -7.57
N TYR A 85 -5.46 8.03 -7.96
CA TYR A 85 -5.16 9.43 -7.71
C TYR A 85 -5.01 10.21 -9.02
N PRO A 86 -5.17 11.54 -9.02
CA PRO A 86 -4.92 12.39 -10.18
C PRO A 86 -3.48 12.33 -10.69
N GLY A 87 -2.54 11.98 -9.82
CA GLY A 87 -1.11 11.82 -10.12
C GLY A 87 -0.45 10.90 -9.09
N PRO A 88 0.83 10.53 -9.27
CA PRO A 88 1.54 9.73 -8.31
C PRO A 88 1.64 10.42 -6.95
N VAL A 89 1.35 9.69 -5.89
CA VAL A 89 1.59 10.12 -4.51
C VAL A 89 3.02 9.72 -4.13
N VAL A 90 3.77 10.67 -3.61
CA VAL A 90 5.16 10.47 -3.20
C VAL A 90 5.25 10.31 -1.69
N PHE A 91 6.06 9.34 -1.26
CA PHE A 91 6.40 9.06 0.13
C PHE A 91 7.91 9.05 0.31
N GLU A 92 8.38 9.42 1.51
CA GLU A 92 9.80 9.57 1.84
C GLU A 92 10.56 8.23 1.90
N GLY A 93 9.84 7.13 2.02
CA GLY A 93 10.38 5.78 2.02
C GLY A 93 9.68 4.86 3.00
N ALA A 94 10.08 3.58 2.99
CA ALA A 94 9.49 2.57 3.84
C ALA A 94 10.49 1.54 4.33
N GLY A 95 10.12 0.83 5.40
CA GLY A 95 10.72 -0.44 5.81
C GLY A 95 9.65 -1.52 5.85
N ALA A 96 10.00 -2.75 5.50
CA ALA A 96 9.06 -3.85 5.48
C ALA A 96 9.69 -5.15 5.96
N ASP A 97 8.95 -5.88 6.80
CA ASP A 97 9.18 -7.29 7.12
C ASP A 97 8.16 -8.11 6.36
N LEU A 98 8.64 -8.97 5.45
CA LEU A 98 7.83 -9.68 4.47
C LEU A 98 8.05 -11.18 4.58
N ARG A 99 7.00 -11.96 4.34
CA ARG A 99 7.07 -13.38 4.04
C ARG A 99 6.35 -13.66 2.73
N LEU A 100 7.07 -14.23 1.79
CA LEU A 100 6.53 -14.68 0.50
C LEU A 100 6.51 -16.19 0.47
N GLU A 101 5.35 -16.79 0.34
CA GLU A 101 5.14 -18.20 0.02
C GLU A 101 4.89 -18.33 -1.49
N LEU A 102 5.55 -19.31 -2.13
CA LEU A 102 5.51 -19.41 -3.58
C LEU A 102 4.37 -20.30 -4.08
N ASP A 103 4.06 -21.36 -3.35
CA ASP A 103 2.98 -22.29 -3.68
C ASP A 103 2.36 -22.89 -2.40
N PRO A 104 1.10 -22.58 -2.05
CA PRO A 104 0.26 -21.55 -2.69
C PRO A 104 0.82 -20.14 -2.51
N PHE A 105 0.64 -19.28 -3.50
CA PHE A 105 1.17 -17.92 -3.44
C PHE A 105 0.51 -17.10 -2.33
N ALA A 106 1.34 -16.62 -1.40
CA ALA A 106 0.93 -15.69 -0.36
C ALA A 106 2.05 -14.70 -0.02
N LEU A 107 1.74 -13.43 -0.05
CA LEU A 107 2.61 -12.37 0.44
C LEU A 107 2.05 -11.84 1.77
N THR A 108 2.73 -12.13 2.86
CA THR A 108 2.42 -11.59 4.19
C THR A 108 3.34 -10.42 4.49
N VAL A 109 2.75 -9.31 4.87
CA VAL A 109 3.42 -8.11 5.37
C VAL A 109 3.22 -8.08 6.87
N GLY A 110 4.27 -8.37 7.63
CA GLY A 110 4.22 -8.39 9.10
C GLY A 110 4.25 -6.97 9.68
N ASP A 111 5.17 -6.15 9.21
CA ASP A 111 5.32 -4.76 9.61
C ASP A 111 5.83 -3.94 8.42
N PHE A 112 5.00 -3.05 7.92
CA PHE A 112 5.36 -2.08 6.89
C PHE A 112 5.22 -0.68 7.48
N ARG A 113 6.31 0.06 7.48
CA ARG A 113 6.40 1.42 8.03
C ARG A 113 6.68 2.38 6.90
N LEU A 114 5.66 3.11 6.49
CA LEU A 114 5.74 4.12 5.45
C LEU A 114 5.92 5.50 6.08
N ARG A 115 6.98 6.20 5.71
CA ARG A 115 7.24 7.57 6.18
C ARG A 115 6.59 8.56 5.22
N ASP A 116 5.86 9.50 5.79
CA ASP A 116 5.10 10.49 5.06
C ASP A 116 5.05 11.82 5.83
N ARG A 117 5.80 12.81 5.40
CA ARG A 117 5.83 14.18 5.97
C ARG A 117 6.06 14.20 7.49
N GLY A 118 6.99 13.37 7.95
CA GLY A 118 7.34 13.24 9.37
C GLY A 118 6.49 12.25 10.15
N GLU A 119 5.40 11.79 9.61
CA GLU A 119 4.51 10.79 10.19
C GLU A 119 4.87 9.36 9.73
N VAL A 120 4.42 8.37 10.47
CA VAL A 120 4.64 6.96 10.15
C VAL A 120 3.32 6.22 10.03
N LEU A 121 2.98 5.85 8.80
CA LEU A 121 1.89 4.92 8.54
C LEU A 121 2.39 3.49 8.72
N ARG A 122 1.78 2.73 9.62
CA ARG A 122 2.06 1.31 9.84
C ARG A 122 0.99 0.45 9.19
N LEU A 123 1.44 -0.52 8.40
CA LEU A 123 0.57 -1.46 7.72
C LEU A 123 0.96 -2.89 8.07
N SER A 124 -0.02 -3.77 8.10
CA SER A 124 0.16 -5.21 8.10
C SER A 124 -0.94 -5.87 7.29
N GLY A 125 -0.68 -7.06 6.77
CA GLY A 125 -1.70 -7.73 5.99
C GLY A 125 -1.17 -8.88 5.17
N VAL A 126 -2.04 -9.42 4.32
CA VAL A 126 -1.72 -10.53 3.45
C VAL A 126 -2.46 -10.41 2.12
N ALA A 127 -1.74 -10.76 1.05
CA ALA A 127 -2.31 -10.94 -0.28
C ALA A 127 -2.08 -12.38 -0.72
N ARG A 128 -3.12 -13.06 -1.20
CA ARG A 128 -3.06 -14.46 -1.67
C ARG A 128 -3.57 -14.59 -3.09
N GLY A 129 -2.87 -15.40 -3.87
CA GLY A 129 -3.35 -15.86 -5.17
C GLY A 129 -4.18 -17.12 -5.00
N GLN A 130 -5.51 -16.97 -4.94
CA GLN A 130 -6.46 -18.08 -4.82
C GLN A 130 -6.85 -18.66 -6.18
N ALA A 131 -7.54 -19.79 -6.18
CA ALA A 131 -7.97 -20.47 -7.41
C ALA A 131 -8.94 -19.62 -8.26
N ASP A 132 -9.62 -18.67 -7.67
CA ASP A 132 -10.63 -17.79 -8.27
C ASP A 132 -10.20 -16.31 -8.35
N GLY A 133 -8.98 -15.97 -7.92
CA GLY A 133 -8.43 -14.62 -8.04
C GLY A 133 -7.56 -14.18 -6.86
N TRP A 134 -7.48 -12.88 -6.66
CA TRP A 134 -6.77 -12.29 -5.54
C TRP A 134 -7.66 -12.15 -4.32
N SER A 135 -7.16 -12.54 -3.15
CA SER A 135 -7.69 -12.09 -1.86
C SER A 135 -6.68 -11.19 -1.15
N VAL A 136 -7.17 -10.17 -0.49
CA VAL A 136 -6.35 -9.17 0.22
C VAL A 136 -7.00 -8.87 1.56
N ASP A 137 -6.21 -8.86 2.63
CA ASP A 137 -6.61 -8.39 3.95
C ASP A 137 -5.48 -7.52 4.50
N VAL A 138 -5.73 -6.21 4.58
CA VAL A 138 -4.74 -5.21 5.00
C VAL A 138 -5.35 -4.32 6.08
N SER A 139 -4.61 -4.06 7.11
CA SER A 139 -4.94 -3.08 8.14
C SER A 139 -3.80 -2.08 8.30
N GLY A 140 -4.15 -0.87 8.71
CA GLY A 140 -3.17 0.18 8.93
C GLY A 140 -3.57 1.15 10.02
N ARG A 141 -2.57 1.85 10.56
CA ARG A 141 -2.75 2.90 11.56
C ARG A 141 -1.70 3.99 11.39
N MET A 142 -2.10 5.20 11.74
CA MET A 142 -1.29 6.40 11.75
C MET A 142 -1.66 7.25 12.95
N GLU A 143 -0.71 7.89 13.62
CA GLU A 143 -1.02 8.68 14.81
C GLU A 143 -1.77 9.96 14.46
N THR A 144 -1.24 10.72 13.51
CA THR A 144 -1.85 11.97 13.04
C THR A 144 -1.75 12.08 11.53
N ILE A 145 -2.61 12.89 10.93
CA ILE A 145 -2.51 13.26 9.51
C ILE A 145 -3.06 14.68 9.32
N ALA A 146 -2.37 15.48 8.54
CA ALA A 146 -2.90 16.76 8.11
C ALA A 146 -4.12 16.58 7.20
N PRO A 147 -5.18 17.41 7.35
CA PRO A 147 -6.41 17.27 6.54
C PRO A 147 -6.15 17.30 5.03
N GLU A 148 -5.25 18.18 4.59
CA GLU A 148 -4.86 18.31 3.18
C GLU A 148 -4.20 17.01 2.69
N ARG A 149 -3.38 16.40 3.55
CA ARG A 149 -2.73 15.12 3.21
C ARG A 149 -3.72 13.97 3.17
N LEU A 150 -4.70 13.95 4.06
CA LEU A 150 -5.80 12.99 3.99
C LEU A 150 -6.52 13.09 2.65
N LEU A 151 -6.84 14.31 2.18
CA LEU A 151 -7.49 14.52 0.90
C LEU A 151 -6.60 14.11 -0.29
N GLU A 152 -5.27 14.34 -0.22
CA GLU A 152 -4.33 13.85 -1.22
C GLU A 152 -4.31 12.30 -1.29
N LEU A 153 -4.39 11.63 -0.15
CA LEU A 153 -4.40 10.17 -0.04
C LEU A 153 -5.80 9.54 -0.22
N TRP A 154 -6.84 10.36 -0.32
CA TRP A 154 -8.20 9.88 -0.54
C TRP A 154 -8.46 9.63 -2.01
N PRO A 155 -8.69 8.36 -2.44
CA PRO A 155 -8.96 8.06 -3.84
C PRO A 155 -10.18 8.83 -4.36
N VAL A 156 -10.04 9.49 -5.50
CA VAL A 156 -11.09 10.37 -6.05
C VAL A 156 -12.40 9.64 -6.37
N THR A 157 -12.34 8.32 -6.56
CA THR A 157 -13.51 7.48 -6.84
C THR A 157 -14.25 7.02 -5.59
N ILE A 158 -13.64 7.15 -4.40
CA ILE A 158 -14.22 6.69 -3.13
C ILE A 158 -14.97 7.84 -2.46
N LYS A 159 -16.31 7.70 -2.36
CA LYS A 159 -17.18 8.71 -1.72
C LYS A 159 -16.88 10.16 -2.18
N PRO A 160 -16.89 10.44 -3.48
CA PRO A 160 -16.46 11.72 -4.03
C PRO A 160 -17.21 12.92 -3.43
N LYS A 161 -18.52 12.78 -3.17
CA LYS A 161 -19.31 13.85 -2.54
C LYS A 161 -18.84 14.20 -1.12
N THR A 162 -18.47 13.18 -0.33
CA THR A 162 -17.95 13.39 1.03
C THR A 162 -16.57 14.05 0.97
N ARG A 163 -15.71 13.61 0.05
CA ARG A 163 -14.40 14.22 -0.18
C ARG A 163 -14.53 15.71 -0.53
N THR A 164 -15.36 16.03 -1.51
CA THR A 164 -15.62 17.42 -1.92
C THR A 164 -16.20 18.25 -0.77
N TRP A 165 -17.15 17.70 -0.03
CA TRP A 165 -17.73 18.42 1.10
C TRP A 165 -16.68 18.76 2.17
N ILE A 166 -15.78 17.82 2.50
CA ILE A 166 -14.68 18.06 3.46
C ILE A 166 -13.76 19.16 2.93
N ASP A 167 -13.35 19.07 1.67
CA ASP A 167 -12.46 20.03 1.02
C ASP A 167 -13.03 21.47 1.03
N GLU A 168 -14.34 21.61 0.83
CA GLU A 168 -15.00 22.92 0.72
C GLU A 168 -15.44 23.50 2.08
N ASN A 169 -15.70 22.66 3.08
CA ASN A 169 -16.39 23.12 4.29
C ASN A 169 -15.57 22.94 5.58
N VAL A 170 -14.50 22.17 5.57
CA VAL A 170 -13.66 21.98 6.75
C VAL A 170 -12.47 22.93 6.67
N LEU A 171 -12.49 23.99 7.48
CA LEU A 171 -11.43 25.00 7.53
C LEU A 171 -10.25 24.59 8.39
N GLY A 172 -10.48 23.75 9.38
CA GLY A 172 -9.46 23.23 10.27
C GLY A 172 -9.98 22.04 11.05
N ILE A 173 -9.13 21.06 11.25
CA ILE A 173 -9.39 19.85 12.03
C ILE A 173 -8.04 19.22 12.39
N ALA A 174 -7.89 18.75 13.61
CA ALA A 174 -6.78 17.88 13.98
C ALA A 174 -7.27 16.43 13.95
N LEU A 175 -6.71 15.63 13.04
CA LEU A 175 -7.03 14.22 12.89
C LEU A 175 -6.01 13.37 13.62
N HIS A 176 -6.48 12.44 14.44
CA HIS A 176 -5.63 11.56 15.24
C HIS A 176 -6.22 10.14 15.34
N ASP A 177 -5.39 9.18 15.79
CA ASP A 177 -5.79 7.77 15.97
C ASP A 177 -6.40 7.14 14.71
N ILE A 178 -5.81 7.45 13.55
CA ILE A 178 -6.30 6.98 12.26
C ILE A 178 -6.10 5.46 12.16
N GLN A 179 -7.16 4.76 11.82
CA GLN A 179 -7.15 3.32 11.54
C GLN A 179 -7.93 3.04 10.26
N PHE A 180 -7.43 2.12 9.45
CA PHE A 180 -8.16 1.66 8.28
C PHE A 180 -7.94 0.17 8.05
N GLY A 181 -8.86 -0.42 7.33
CA GLY A 181 -8.81 -1.80 6.89
C GLY A 181 -9.39 -1.94 5.49
N LEU A 182 -8.80 -2.83 4.72
CA LEU A 182 -9.27 -3.23 3.40
C LEU A 182 -9.31 -4.75 3.35
N ARG A 183 -10.49 -5.31 3.06
CA ARG A 183 -10.66 -6.73 2.78
C ARG A 183 -11.25 -6.90 1.39
N GLY A 184 -10.53 -7.62 0.53
CA GLY A 184 -10.95 -7.95 -0.82
C GLY A 184 -10.99 -9.46 -1.01
N GLU A 185 -12.08 -9.95 -1.59
CA GLU A 185 -12.27 -11.35 -1.97
C GLU A 185 -12.60 -11.43 -3.46
N PRO A 186 -12.21 -12.52 -4.15
CA PRO A 186 -12.52 -12.68 -5.55
C PRO A 186 -14.03 -12.55 -5.83
N GLY A 187 -14.40 -11.80 -6.85
CA GLY A 187 -15.78 -11.64 -7.28
C GLY A 187 -16.71 -10.86 -6.34
N ARG A 188 -16.16 -10.25 -5.28
CA ARG A 188 -16.91 -9.41 -4.33
C ARG A 188 -16.39 -7.97 -4.35
N ALA A 189 -17.29 -7.03 -4.02
CA ALA A 189 -16.85 -5.67 -3.74
C ALA A 189 -15.98 -5.67 -2.48
N PRO A 190 -14.89 -4.90 -2.46
CA PRO A 190 -14.03 -4.84 -1.27
C PRO A 190 -14.74 -4.14 -0.11
N ASP A 191 -14.52 -4.67 1.09
CA ASP A 191 -14.92 -4.03 2.34
C ASP A 191 -13.82 -3.05 2.77
N LEU A 192 -14.20 -1.81 3.04
CA LEU A 192 -13.32 -0.75 3.49
C LEU A 192 -13.80 -0.21 4.83
N PHE A 193 -12.90 -0.15 5.79
CA PHE A 193 -13.09 0.50 7.09
C PHE A 193 -12.15 1.69 7.22
N LEU A 194 -12.65 2.81 7.74
CA LEU A 194 -11.86 3.98 8.15
C LEU A 194 -12.41 4.51 9.46
N GLY A 195 -11.56 4.61 10.47
CA GLY A 195 -11.83 5.21 11.77
C GLY A 195 -10.78 6.25 12.11
N PHE A 196 -11.17 7.32 12.78
CA PHE A 196 -10.26 8.36 13.27
C PHE A 196 -10.90 9.13 14.43
N GLY A 197 -10.06 9.69 15.29
CA GLY A 197 -10.44 10.75 16.23
C GLY A 197 -10.22 12.12 15.59
N PHE A 198 -10.93 13.12 16.11
CA PHE A 198 -10.70 14.50 15.69
C PHE A 198 -10.89 15.47 16.85
N SER A 199 -10.18 16.60 16.78
CA SER A 199 -10.34 17.76 17.66
C SER A 199 -10.22 19.04 16.84
N ASP A 200 -10.55 20.17 17.48
CA ASP A 200 -10.40 21.51 16.89
C ASP A 200 -11.12 21.69 15.54
N LEU A 201 -12.30 21.04 15.39
CA LEU A 201 -13.07 21.13 14.16
C LEU A 201 -13.60 22.54 13.94
N SER A 202 -13.22 23.15 12.83
CA SER A 202 -13.74 24.43 12.35
C SER A 202 -14.37 24.24 10.98
N THR A 203 -15.64 24.59 10.84
CA THR A 203 -16.41 24.43 9.59
C THR A 203 -17.07 25.74 9.19
N VAL A 204 -17.27 25.93 7.89
CA VAL A 204 -18.13 26.99 7.38
C VAL A 204 -19.59 26.53 7.52
N TYR A 205 -20.36 27.22 8.34
CA TYR A 205 -21.81 27.08 8.36
C TYR A 205 -22.41 28.00 7.28
N VAL A 206 -22.90 27.42 6.20
CA VAL A 206 -23.71 28.16 5.24
C VAL A 206 -25.13 28.15 5.78
N ASP A 207 -25.53 29.25 6.43
CA ASP A 207 -26.91 29.48 6.75
C ASP A 207 -27.70 29.68 5.44
N HIS A 208 -28.43 28.65 5.04
CA HIS A 208 -29.46 28.81 4.02
C HIS A 208 -30.63 29.54 4.67
N GLY A 209 -30.43 30.85 4.88
CA GLY A 209 -31.43 31.75 5.42
C GLY A 209 -32.70 31.64 4.61
N GLY A 210 -33.63 30.83 5.10
CA GLY A 210 -35.04 30.93 4.72
C GLY A 210 -35.51 32.29 5.13
N ALA A 211 -35.82 33.17 4.17
CA ALA A 211 -36.51 34.42 4.42
C ALA A 211 -37.81 34.09 5.17
N VAL A 212 -37.83 34.37 6.45
CA VAL A 212 -39.09 34.45 7.19
C VAL A 212 -39.76 35.75 6.72
N ALA A 213 -40.70 35.60 5.78
CA ALA A 213 -41.59 36.68 5.42
C ALA A 213 -42.41 37.03 6.69
N ALA A 214 -42.29 38.28 7.13
CA ALA A 214 -43.13 38.87 8.17
C ALA A 214 -44.56 39.12 7.64
#